data_7588393af45bc87ee5c6b314264eb437
#
_entry.id   7588393af45bc87ee5c6b314264eb437
#
_cell.length_a   1.000
_cell.length_b   1.000
_cell.length_c   1.000
_cell.angle_alpha   90.00
_cell.angle_beta   90.00
_cell.angle_gamma   90.00
#
_symmetry.space_group_name_H-M   'P 1'
#
loop_
_entity.id
_entity.type
_entity.pdbx_description
1 polymer ?
#
loop_
_entity_poly.entity_id
_entity_poly.type
_entity_poly.pdbx_seq_one_letter_code
_entity_poly.pdbx_strand_id
1 'polypeptide(L)'
;TYARYSSHISHQPSKANSKAYPVQGEQSYGYAAWFMWPNLTIWVMPGEANISMLQMHPDGLSQCLETLDWYGIGSQLSQASHAAITYLDDVLQPEDIGLCESVQKGINSLAYNQGRFVVDDQRSHLSEHGVHHFQKLVIEALDLN
;
A
#
# COMPACT_ATOMS: atom_id res chain seq x y z
N THR A 1 2.91 -14.53 -1.81
CA THR A 1 2.67 -14.16 -3.22
C THR A 1 1.93 -15.27 -3.94
N TYR A 2 1.12 -14.91 -4.90
CA TYR A 2 0.30 -15.79 -5.72
C TYR A 2 0.51 -15.42 -7.19
N ALA A 3 -0.13 -16.10 -8.14
CA ALA A 3 0.16 -15.89 -9.55
C ALA A 3 0.09 -14.41 -10.00
N ARG A 4 -0.93 -13.67 -9.55
CA ARG A 4 -1.14 -12.25 -9.93
C ARG A 4 -1.48 -11.34 -8.76
N TYR A 5 -1.23 -11.77 -7.53
CA TYR A 5 -1.43 -10.93 -6.36
C TYR A 5 -0.45 -11.28 -5.24
N SER A 6 -0.25 -10.36 -4.34
CA SER A 6 0.46 -10.56 -3.09
C SER A 6 -0.41 -10.07 -1.91
N SER A 7 -0.17 -10.61 -0.72
CA SER A 7 -0.84 -10.19 0.49
C SER A 7 0.16 -9.82 1.56
N HIS A 8 -0.17 -8.80 2.32
CA HIS A 8 0.52 -8.39 3.52
C HIS A 8 -0.49 -8.33 4.66
N ILE A 9 -0.28 -9.12 5.71
CA ILE A 9 -1.18 -9.20 6.85
C ILE A 9 -0.37 -8.93 8.10
N SER A 10 -0.73 -7.88 8.82
CA SER A 10 -0.14 -7.52 10.11
C SER A 10 -1.20 -7.73 11.20
N HIS A 11 -0.94 -8.69 12.08
CA HIS A 11 -1.73 -8.87 13.29
C HIS A 11 -1.26 -7.87 14.35
N GLN A 12 -2.01 -6.82 14.57
CA GLN A 12 -1.77 -5.95 15.70
C GLN A 12 -2.31 -6.60 16.99
N PRO A 13 -1.59 -6.50 18.11
CA PRO A 13 -2.14 -6.93 19.39
C PRO A 13 -3.41 -6.13 19.69
N SER A 14 -4.41 -6.78 20.28
CA SER A 14 -5.80 -6.37 20.49
C SER A 14 -6.07 -5.04 21.23
N LYS A 15 -5.05 -4.19 21.44
CA LYS A 15 -5.15 -2.85 22.03
C LYS A 15 -4.09 -1.94 21.43
N ALA A 16 -3.99 -1.90 20.12
CA ALA A 16 -3.14 -0.89 19.49
C ALA A 16 -3.79 0.48 19.69
N ASN A 17 -3.28 1.23 20.66
CA ASN A 17 -3.43 2.67 20.64
C ASN A 17 -2.70 3.17 19.40
N SER A 18 -3.40 3.21 18.28
CA SER A 18 -2.89 3.91 17.12
C SER A 18 -2.70 5.37 17.54
N LYS A 19 -1.46 5.85 17.48
CA LYS A 19 -1.20 7.28 17.67
C LYS A 19 -1.69 8.11 16.48
N ALA A 20 -2.02 7.46 15.40
CA ALA A 20 -2.37 8.05 14.13
C ALA A 20 -3.81 8.58 14.13
N TYR A 21 -4.76 7.75 14.55
CA TYR A 21 -6.17 8.12 14.66
C TYR A 21 -6.85 7.26 15.74
N PRO A 22 -7.95 7.73 16.35
CA PRO A 22 -8.67 6.95 17.34
C PRO A 22 -9.32 5.74 16.67
N VAL A 23 -8.87 4.54 17.04
CA VAL A 23 -9.47 3.29 16.59
C VAL A 23 -10.74 3.07 17.41
N GLN A 24 -11.91 3.10 16.74
CA GLN A 24 -13.21 2.80 17.32
C GLN A 24 -13.81 1.58 16.62
N GLY A 25 -14.55 0.77 17.38
CA GLY A 25 -15.07 -0.48 16.89
C GLY A 25 -14.04 -1.63 16.95
N GLU A 26 -14.54 -2.84 16.91
CA GLU A 26 -13.73 -4.06 17.06
C GLU A 26 -13.94 -5.03 15.89
N GLN A 27 -14.30 -4.54 14.71
CA GLN A 27 -14.59 -5.38 13.56
C GLN A 27 -13.35 -5.73 12.74
N SER A 28 -12.30 -4.91 12.82
CA SER A 28 -11.00 -5.20 12.24
C SER A 28 -9.91 -4.99 13.27
N TYR A 29 -9.17 -6.06 13.59
CA TYR A 29 -8.13 -6.06 14.63
C TYR A 29 -6.72 -5.84 14.08
N GLY A 30 -6.56 -5.75 12.79
CA GLY A 30 -5.26 -5.63 12.16
C GLY A 30 -5.34 -5.01 10.77
N TYR A 31 -4.17 -4.65 10.28
CA TYR A 31 -4.01 -4.22 8.90
C TYR A 31 -3.87 -5.44 7.99
N ALA A 32 -4.60 -5.45 6.90
CA ALA A 32 -4.45 -6.44 5.85
C ALA A 32 -4.49 -5.74 4.49
N ALA A 33 -3.53 -6.03 3.62
CA ALA A 33 -3.46 -5.49 2.28
C ALA A 33 -3.23 -6.58 1.24
N TRP A 34 -3.83 -6.39 0.10
CA TRP A 34 -3.66 -7.23 -1.08
C TRP A 34 -3.32 -6.35 -2.26
N PHE A 35 -2.17 -6.59 -2.86
CA PHE A 35 -1.83 -6.01 -4.15
C PHE A 35 -2.29 -6.95 -5.26
N MET A 36 -3.08 -6.42 -6.18
CA MET A 36 -3.60 -7.12 -7.35
C MET A 36 -3.00 -6.52 -8.61
N TRP A 37 -2.33 -7.37 -9.38
CA TRP A 37 -1.75 -6.96 -10.65
C TRP A 37 -2.84 -6.45 -11.64
N PRO A 38 -2.63 -5.35 -12.39
CA PRO A 38 -1.34 -4.63 -12.49
C PRO A 38 -1.18 -3.45 -11.50
N ASN A 39 -2.25 -2.87 -10.95
CA ASN A 39 -2.18 -1.55 -10.34
C ASN A 39 -3.18 -1.28 -9.21
N LEU A 40 -3.78 -2.32 -8.64
CA LEU A 40 -4.79 -2.17 -7.58
C LEU A 40 -4.27 -2.70 -6.26
N THR A 41 -4.35 -1.87 -5.22
CA THR A 41 -4.17 -2.30 -3.84
C THR A 41 -5.51 -2.19 -3.11
N ILE A 42 -5.87 -3.24 -2.38
CA ILE A 42 -7.04 -3.28 -1.51
C ILE A 42 -6.53 -3.49 -0.09
N TRP A 43 -7.03 -2.72 0.86
CA TRP A 43 -6.68 -2.93 2.27
C TRP A 43 -7.83 -2.67 3.22
N VAL A 44 -7.63 -3.17 4.43
CA VAL A 44 -8.51 -2.97 5.58
C VAL A 44 -7.69 -2.34 6.70
N MET A 45 -8.18 -1.27 7.27
CA MET A 45 -7.57 -0.59 8.42
C MET A 45 -8.19 -1.11 9.73
N PRO A 46 -7.44 -1.08 10.86
CA PRO A 46 -8.00 -1.40 12.17
C PRO A 46 -9.16 -0.48 12.55
N GLY A 47 -10.17 -1.03 13.20
CA GLY A 47 -11.32 -0.29 13.73
C GLY A 47 -12.67 -0.78 13.22
N GLU A 48 -13.50 0.13 12.75
CA GLU A 48 -14.78 -0.19 12.13
C GLU A 48 -14.61 -0.96 10.81
N ALA A 49 -15.66 -1.62 10.37
CA ALA A 49 -15.63 -2.30 9.09
C ALA A 49 -15.42 -1.31 7.94
N ASN A 50 -14.32 -1.48 7.24
CA ASN A 50 -13.90 -0.63 6.13
C ASN A 50 -13.19 -1.44 5.05
N ILE A 51 -13.18 -0.91 3.87
CA ILE A 51 -12.33 -1.36 2.76
C ILE A 51 -11.84 -0.11 2.02
N SER A 52 -10.56 -0.07 1.69
CA SER A 52 -9.97 0.96 0.86
C SER A 52 -9.38 0.36 -0.40
N MET A 53 -9.49 1.10 -1.48
CA MET A 53 -8.94 0.71 -2.78
C MET A 53 -8.07 1.85 -3.30
N LEU A 54 -6.80 1.56 -3.53
CA LEU A 54 -5.86 2.47 -4.18
C LEU A 54 -5.56 1.94 -5.57
N GLN A 55 -5.80 2.76 -6.56
CA GLN A 55 -5.49 2.44 -7.94
C GLN A 55 -4.50 3.45 -8.51
N MET A 56 -3.41 2.96 -9.09
CA MET A 56 -2.37 3.78 -9.70
C MET A 56 -2.49 3.74 -11.21
N HIS A 57 -2.68 4.90 -11.81
CA HIS A 57 -2.82 5.06 -13.26
C HIS A 57 -1.56 5.73 -13.82
N PRO A 58 -0.84 5.09 -14.77
CA PRO A 58 0.28 5.75 -15.43
C PRO A 58 -0.17 7.05 -16.11
N ASP A 59 0.59 8.12 -15.91
CA ASP A 59 0.43 9.41 -16.60
C ASP A 59 1.76 9.84 -17.22
N GLY A 60 2.05 9.27 -18.38
CA GLY A 60 3.33 9.44 -19.07
C GLY A 60 4.44 8.54 -18.51
N LEU A 61 5.71 8.95 -18.69
CA LEU A 61 6.89 8.13 -18.38
C LEU A 61 7.39 8.27 -16.94
N SER A 62 7.02 9.35 -16.26
CA SER A 62 7.59 9.69 -14.95
C SER A 62 6.57 10.10 -13.91
N GLN A 63 5.31 9.96 -14.21
CA GLN A 63 4.21 10.33 -13.32
C GLN A 63 3.13 9.25 -13.30
N CYS A 64 2.40 9.20 -12.21
CA CYS A 64 1.16 8.44 -12.09
C CYS A 64 0.11 9.27 -11.34
N LEU A 65 -1.14 8.96 -11.59
CA LEU A 65 -2.28 9.47 -10.85
C LEU A 65 -2.77 8.37 -9.91
N GLU A 66 -2.95 8.69 -8.65
CA GLU A 66 -3.54 7.80 -7.66
C GLU A 66 -5.00 8.16 -7.41
N THR A 67 -5.84 7.16 -7.31
CA THR A 67 -7.21 7.29 -6.82
C THR A 67 -7.39 6.41 -5.60
N LEU A 68 -7.84 7.01 -4.49
CA LEU A 68 -8.09 6.33 -3.24
C LEU A 68 -9.58 6.40 -2.90
N ASP A 69 -10.21 5.23 -2.88
CA ASP A 69 -11.59 5.09 -2.48
C ASP A 69 -11.69 4.45 -1.09
N TRP A 70 -12.57 4.96 -0.26
CA TRP A 70 -12.87 4.42 1.06
C TRP A 70 -14.33 4.01 1.15
N TYR A 71 -14.57 2.80 1.61
CA TYR A 71 -15.90 2.24 1.80
C TYR A 71 -16.10 1.83 3.26
N GLY A 72 -17.21 2.26 3.84
CA GLY A 72 -17.69 1.85 5.15
C GLY A 72 -19.04 1.15 5.05
N ILE A 73 -19.55 0.67 6.19
CA ILE A 73 -20.90 0.10 6.26
C ILE A 73 -21.91 1.22 6.58
N GLY A 74 -23.01 1.25 5.84
CA GLY A 74 -24.11 2.20 6.03
C GLY A 74 -24.14 3.29 4.96
N SER A 75 -25.07 4.25 5.13
CA SER A 75 -25.28 5.33 4.17
C SER A 75 -24.40 6.57 4.41
N GLN A 76 -23.72 6.62 5.55
CA GLN A 76 -22.81 7.70 5.92
C GLN A 76 -21.61 7.12 6.69
N LEU A 77 -20.45 7.72 6.47
CA LEU A 77 -19.24 7.38 7.21
C LEU A 77 -19.31 7.93 8.64
N SER A 78 -18.80 7.19 9.58
CA SER A 78 -18.67 7.61 10.98
C SER A 78 -17.60 8.67 11.15
N GLN A 79 -17.58 9.33 12.32
CA GLN A 79 -16.50 10.24 12.69
C GLN A 79 -15.15 9.56 12.75
N ALA A 80 -15.09 8.28 13.16
CA ALA A 80 -13.86 7.50 13.20
C ALA A 80 -13.34 7.21 11.77
N SER A 81 -14.22 6.87 10.83
CA SER A 81 -13.86 6.73 9.42
C SER A 81 -13.34 8.03 8.82
N HIS A 82 -13.99 9.16 9.10
CA HIS A 82 -13.50 10.47 8.66
C HIS A 82 -12.12 10.79 9.22
N ALA A 83 -11.86 10.50 10.50
CA ALA A 83 -10.54 10.69 11.09
C ALA A 83 -9.46 9.83 10.45
N ALA A 84 -9.78 8.58 10.09
CA ALA A 84 -8.87 7.69 9.39
C ALA A 84 -8.56 8.20 7.96
N ILE A 85 -9.58 8.65 7.23
CA ILE A 85 -9.41 9.25 5.90
C ILE A 85 -8.53 10.51 5.98
N THR A 86 -8.82 11.42 6.92
CA THR A 86 -8.01 12.62 7.12
C THR A 86 -6.55 12.28 7.42
N TYR A 87 -6.29 11.24 8.21
CA TYR A 87 -4.92 10.79 8.47
C TYR A 87 -4.24 10.25 7.21
N LEU A 88 -4.95 9.51 6.36
CA LEU A 88 -4.43 9.04 5.08
C LEU A 88 -4.07 10.22 4.17
N ASP A 89 -4.99 11.19 4.03
CA ASP A 89 -4.83 12.33 3.11
C ASP A 89 -3.77 13.32 3.58
N ASP A 90 -3.74 13.64 4.87
CA ASP A 90 -2.91 14.74 5.41
C ASP A 90 -1.52 14.27 5.85
N VAL A 91 -1.34 12.97 6.12
CA VAL A 91 -0.10 12.45 6.71
C VAL A 91 0.52 11.36 5.84
N LEU A 92 -0.17 10.23 5.63
CA LEU A 92 0.43 9.08 4.96
C LEU A 92 0.70 9.34 3.48
N GLN A 93 -0.29 9.80 2.73
CA GLN A 93 -0.13 10.04 1.29
C GLN A 93 0.94 11.09 0.97
N PRO A 94 1.01 12.26 1.65
CA PRO A 94 2.08 13.22 1.42
C PRO A 94 3.48 12.67 1.72
N GLU A 95 3.63 11.82 2.76
CA GLU A 95 4.90 11.17 3.06
C GLU A 95 5.33 10.22 1.94
N ASP A 96 4.44 9.33 1.52
CA ASP A 96 4.71 8.33 0.48
C ASP A 96 4.94 8.98 -0.90
N ILE A 97 4.13 9.97 -1.27
CA ILE A 97 4.29 10.73 -2.52
C ILE A 97 5.67 11.41 -2.55
N GLY A 98 6.04 12.11 -1.48
CA GLY A 98 7.33 12.78 -1.39
C GLY A 98 8.53 11.83 -1.51
N LEU A 99 8.40 10.63 -0.92
CA LEU A 99 9.40 9.57 -1.06
C LEU A 99 9.48 9.06 -2.50
N CYS A 100 8.35 8.74 -3.12
CA CYS A 100 8.26 8.24 -4.50
C CYS A 100 8.84 9.24 -5.50
N GLU A 101 8.52 10.53 -5.37
CA GLU A 101 9.09 11.59 -6.20
C GLU A 101 10.61 11.73 -6.05
N SER A 102 11.10 11.57 -4.81
CA SER A 102 12.54 11.57 -4.54
C SER A 102 13.23 10.38 -5.19
N VAL A 103 12.65 9.18 -5.08
CA VAL A 103 13.15 7.96 -5.72
C VAL A 103 13.14 8.12 -7.24
N GLN A 104 12.07 8.68 -7.84
CA GLN A 104 11.99 8.92 -9.28
C GLN A 104 13.14 9.82 -9.78
N LYS A 105 13.48 10.86 -9.03
CA LYS A 105 14.67 11.71 -9.34
C LYS A 105 15.97 10.92 -9.23
N GLY A 106 16.08 10.06 -8.21
CA GLY A 106 17.25 9.22 -7.98
C GLY A 106 17.50 8.21 -9.10
N ILE A 107 16.48 7.48 -9.55
CA ILE A 107 16.62 6.48 -10.62
C ILE A 107 16.93 7.10 -11.98
N ASN A 108 16.60 8.39 -12.20
CA ASN A 108 16.96 9.14 -13.39
C ASN A 108 18.39 9.70 -13.33
N SER A 109 19.13 9.54 -12.25
CA SER A 109 20.49 10.02 -12.11
C SER A 109 21.49 9.11 -12.83
N LEU A 110 22.58 9.68 -13.32
CA LEU A 110 23.68 8.91 -13.94
C LEU A 110 24.40 7.98 -12.96
N ALA A 111 24.25 8.20 -11.67
CA ALA A 111 24.86 7.38 -10.62
C ALA A 111 24.02 6.15 -10.27
N TYR A 112 22.75 6.09 -10.68
CA TYR A 112 21.90 4.94 -10.41
C TYR A 112 22.28 3.78 -11.34
N ASN A 113 22.48 2.62 -10.75
CA ASN A 113 22.74 1.38 -11.49
C ASN A 113 21.66 0.34 -11.22
N GLN A 114 21.46 -0.01 -9.95
CA GLN A 114 20.44 -1.00 -9.55
C GLN A 114 20.09 -0.87 -8.06
N GLY A 115 18.87 -1.24 -7.72
CA GLY A 115 18.48 -1.56 -6.34
C GLY A 115 18.75 -3.01 -5.98
N ARG A 116 18.73 -3.33 -4.69
CA ARG A 116 18.82 -4.70 -4.18
C ARG A 116 17.65 -4.97 -3.25
N PHE A 117 17.07 -6.15 -3.37
CA PHE A 117 16.03 -6.60 -2.47
C PHE A 117 16.62 -7.26 -1.23
N VAL A 118 16.01 -6.99 -0.09
CA VAL A 118 16.23 -7.74 1.13
C VAL A 118 15.19 -8.85 1.18
N VAL A 119 15.62 -10.09 0.99
CA VAL A 119 14.75 -11.27 1.02
C VAL A 119 15.30 -12.25 2.03
N ASP A 120 14.49 -12.66 3.00
CA ASP A 120 14.80 -13.70 3.96
C ASP A 120 13.98 -14.98 3.72
N ASP A 121 14.55 -16.13 4.11
CA ASP A 121 13.93 -17.44 3.92
C ASP A 121 12.63 -17.62 4.73
N GLN A 122 12.47 -16.87 5.82
CA GLN A 122 11.29 -16.91 6.68
C GLN A 122 10.15 -16.02 6.15
N ARG A 123 10.43 -15.20 5.14
CA ARG A 123 9.48 -14.22 4.59
C ARG A 123 8.87 -13.33 5.66
N SER A 124 9.72 -12.81 6.54
CA SER A 124 9.30 -11.86 7.57
C SER A 124 8.68 -10.61 6.96
N HIS A 125 8.11 -9.75 7.80
CA HIS A 125 7.56 -8.46 7.38
C HIS A 125 8.61 -7.48 6.81
N LEU A 126 9.89 -7.75 7.01
CA LEU A 126 11.00 -6.99 6.43
C LEU A 126 11.46 -7.54 5.07
N SER A 127 10.91 -8.68 4.64
CA SER A 127 11.31 -9.32 3.40
C SER A 127 10.58 -8.72 2.20
N GLU A 128 11.32 -8.26 1.21
CA GLU A 128 10.81 -7.60 0.01
C GLU A 128 10.39 -8.58 -1.11
N HIS A 129 10.08 -9.82 -0.77
CA HIS A 129 9.66 -10.84 -1.75
C HIS A 129 8.39 -10.44 -2.53
N GLY A 130 7.52 -9.61 -1.96
CA GLY A 130 6.36 -9.06 -2.66
C GLY A 130 6.75 -8.08 -3.76
N VAL A 131 7.72 -7.21 -3.50
CA VAL A 131 8.26 -6.25 -4.48
C VAL A 131 8.99 -6.99 -5.61
N HIS A 132 9.79 -8.00 -5.27
CA HIS A 132 10.45 -8.86 -6.26
C HIS A 132 9.42 -9.57 -7.17
N HIS A 133 8.33 -10.08 -6.58
CA HIS A 133 7.23 -10.69 -7.34
C HIS A 133 6.57 -9.70 -8.30
N PHE A 134 6.31 -8.48 -7.85
CA PHE A 134 5.75 -7.43 -8.70
C PHE A 134 6.65 -7.13 -9.90
N GLN A 135 7.95 -6.93 -9.66
CA GLN A 135 8.90 -6.65 -10.74
C GLN A 135 9.01 -7.80 -11.74
N LYS A 136 8.91 -9.05 -11.28
CA LYS A 136 8.84 -10.21 -12.17
C LYS A 136 7.61 -10.13 -13.08
N LEU A 137 6.44 -9.77 -12.55
CA LEU A 137 5.23 -9.58 -13.36
C LEU A 137 5.38 -8.45 -14.40
N VAL A 138 6.10 -7.38 -14.05
CA VAL A 138 6.42 -6.29 -14.99
C VAL A 138 7.31 -6.81 -16.13
N ILE A 139 8.38 -7.52 -15.80
CA ILE A 139 9.30 -8.09 -16.80
C ILE A 139 8.56 -9.03 -17.75
N GLU A 140 7.72 -9.91 -17.21
CA GLU A 140 6.91 -10.83 -18.01
C GLU A 140 5.91 -10.08 -18.92
N ALA A 141 5.27 -9.02 -18.42
CA ALA A 141 4.29 -8.25 -19.19
C ALA A 141 4.91 -7.41 -20.32
N LEU A 142 6.18 -7.04 -20.17
CA LEU A 142 6.93 -6.23 -21.14
C LEU A 142 7.84 -7.06 -22.04
N ASP A 143 7.78 -8.41 -21.96
CA ASP A 143 8.65 -9.34 -22.71
C ASP A 143 10.15 -8.99 -22.61
N LEU A 144 10.60 -8.53 -21.43
CA LEU A 144 11.98 -8.14 -21.13
C LEU A 144 12.84 -9.34 -20.66
N ASN A 145 12.74 -10.52 -21.28
CA ASN A 145 13.50 -11.73 -20.96
C ASN A 145 14.85 -11.79 -21.64
#